data_ab3ba557202456963a92a124c31127ea
#
_entry.id   ab3ba557202456963a92a124c31127ea
#
_cell.length_a   1.000
_cell.length_b   1.000
_cell.length_c   1.000
_cell.angle_alpha   90.00
_cell.angle_beta   90.00
_cell.angle_gamma   90.00
#
_symmetry.space_group_name_H-M   'P 1'
#
loop_
_entity.id
_entity.type
_entity.pdbx_description
1 polymer ?
#
loop_
_entity_poly.entity_id
_entity_poly.type
_entity_poly.pdbx_seq_one_letter_code
_entity_poly.pdbx_strand_id
1 'polypeptide(L)'
;TQRSELMENILILVFLGFVAVVIFRSIRFVPQGFAWTVERFGKYTHTMEPGIGLLVPLIDSVGRKVNMMEQVLDVPSQEVITKDNAVVKVDGVVFYQVLDAAKSAYEVSNLEQAAIALVMTNIRTVMGSMDLDSLLSQRDDINRNLLAVVDQVVWFSSSRVAWATWRRPSASGP
;
A
#
# COMPACT_ATOMS: atom_id res chain seq x y z
N THR A 1 -53.16 -30.15 -19.97
CA THR A 1 -53.18 -28.73 -19.55
C THR A 1 -52.61 -28.55 -18.14
N GLN A 2 -53.03 -29.32 -17.14
CA GLN A 2 -52.56 -29.14 -15.75
C GLN A 2 -51.06 -29.43 -15.55
N ARG A 3 -50.47 -30.36 -16.30
CA ARG A 3 -49.03 -30.68 -16.23
C ARG A 3 -48.15 -29.62 -16.88
N SER A 4 -48.61 -28.96 -17.92
CA SER A 4 -47.86 -27.85 -18.58
C SER A 4 -47.79 -26.63 -17.70
N GLU A 5 -48.88 -26.25 -17.04
CA GLU A 5 -48.91 -25.11 -16.11
C GLU A 5 -48.04 -25.37 -14.86
N LEU A 6 -48.01 -26.61 -14.34
CA LEU A 6 -47.12 -26.96 -13.24
C LEU A 6 -45.64 -26.86 -13.64
N MET A 7 -45.28 -27.32 -14.84
CA MET A 7 -43.91 -27.21 -15.33
C MET A 7 -43.48 -25.73 -15.57
N GLU A 8 -44.38 -24.92 -16.11
CA GLU A 8 -44.10 -23.48 -16.29
C GLU A 8 -43.93 -22.79 -14.95
N ASN A 9 -44.76 -23.03 -13.97
CA ASN A 9 -44.62 -22.46 -12.63
C ASN A 9 -43.31 -22.89 -11.94
N ILE A 10 -42.89 -24.15 -12.08
CA ILE A 10 -41.65 -24.68 -11.55
C ILE A 10 -40.44 -23.98 -12.25
N LEU A 11 -40.47 -23.83 -13.57
CA LEU A 11 -39.42 -23.12 -14.32
C LEU A 11 -39.29 -21.65 -13.91
N ILE A 12 -40.41 -20.97 -13.73
CA ILE A 12 -40.43 -19.59 -13.26
C ILE A 12 -39.82 -19.49 -11.85
N LEU A 13 -40.16 -20.40 -10.96
CA LEU A 13 -39.71 -20.41 -9.59
C LEU A 13 -38.18 -20.71 -9.52
N VAL A 14 -37.69 -21.64 -10.33
CA VAL A 14 -36.26 -21.94 -10.47
C VAL A 14 -35.50 -20.74 -11.04
N PHE A 15 -36.04 -20.07 -12.06
CA PHE A 15 -35.45 -18.88 -12.65
C PHE A 15 -35.38 -17.73 -11.65
N LEU A 16 -36.45 -17.50 -10.88
CA LEU A 16 -36.52 -16.47 -9.85
C LEU A 16 -35.51 -16.75 -8.71
N GLY A 17 -35.40 -18.01 -8.31
CA GLY A 17 -34.41 -18.46 -7.34
C GLY A 17 -32.97 -18.24 -7.84
N PHE A 18 -32.70 -18.55 -9.10
CA PHE A 18 -31.41 -18.31 -9.73
C PHE A 18 -31.05 -16.82 -9.74
N VAL A 19 -31.97 -15.95 -10.16
CA VAL A 19 -31.83 -14.49 -10.16
C VAL A 19 -31.55 -13.98 -8.75
N ALA A 20 -32.29 -14.44 -7.76
CA ALA A 20 -32.07 -14.05 -6.36
C ALA A 20 -30.66 -14.43 -5.89
N VAL A 21 -30.19 -15.64 -6.17
CA VAL A 21 -28.83 -16.09 -5.82
C VAL A 21 -27.78 -15.23 -6.51
N VAL A 22 -27.96 -14.85 -7.78
CA VAL A 22 -27.05 -13.98 -8.52
C VAL A 22 -26.98 -12.61 -7.87
N ILE A 23 -28.12 -12.02 -7.50
CA ILE A 23 -28.18 -10.72 -6.83
C ILE A 23 -27.46 -10.77 -5.47
N PHE A 24 -27.73 -11.80 -4.65
CA PHE A 24 -27.07 -11.92 -3.35
C PHE A 24 -25.55 -12.11 -3.49
N ARG A 25 -25.07 -12.78 -4.51
CA ARG A 25 -23.64 -12.94 -4.79
C ARG A 25 -22.97 -11.70 -5.39
N SER A 26 -23.76 -10.79 -5.93
CA SER A 26 -23.30 -9.51 -6.49
C SER A 26 -22.86 -8.52 -5.42
N ILE A 27 -23.43 -8.60 -4.22
CA ILE A 27 -23.18 -7.66 -3.15
C ILE A 27 -21.91 -8.07 -2.38
N ARG A 28 -20.97 -7.13 -2.26
CA ARG A 28 -19.75 -7.28 -1.45
C ARG A 28 -19.63 -6.12 -0.47
N PHE A 29 -19.20 -6.44 0.73
CA PHE A 29 -18.93 -5.46 1.77
C PHE A 29 -17.42 -5.24 1.86
N VAL A 30 -16.99 -4.01 1.60
CA VAL A 30 -15.60 -3.58 1.75
C VAL A 30 -15.45 -2.94 3.14
N PRO A 31 -14.58 -3.47 4.00
CA PRO A 31 -14.37 -2.90 5.32
C PRO A 31 -13.72 -1.51 5.24
N GLN A 32 -13.96 -0.68 6.26
CA GLN A 32 -13.35 0.63 6.39
C GLN A 32 -11.81 0.49 6.43
N GLY A 33 -11.11 1.41 5.77
CA GLY A 33 -9.65 1.41 5.67
C GLY A 33 -9.07 0.51 4.58
N PHE A 34 -9.91 -0.22 3.82
CA PHE A 34 -9.47 -1.02 2.68
C PHE A 34 -10.13 -0.53 1.38
N ALA A 35 -9.38 -0.67 0.29
CA ALA A 35 -9.90 -0.52 -1.06
C ALA A 35 -9.64 -1.81 -1.84
N TRP A 36 -10.65 -2.29 -2.56
CA TRP A 36 -10.53 -3.53 -3.33
C TRP A 36 -10.53 -3.21 -4.82
N THR A 37 -9.52 -3.69 -5.53
CA THR A 37 -9.49 -3.57 -6.98
C THR A 37 -10.37 -4.64 -7.61
N VAL A 38 -11.13 -4.26 -8.63
CA VAL A 38 -11.99 -5.15 -9.40
C VAL A 38 -11.39 -5.37 -10.77
N GLU A 39 -11.23 -6.64 -11.10
CA GLU A 39 -10.71 -7.10 -12.37
C GLU A 39 -11.84 -7.78 -13.16
N ARG A 40 -11.92 -7.45 -14.45
CA ARG A 40 -12.78 -8.12 -15.41
C ARG A 40 -11.91 -8.88 -16.40
N PHE A 41 -12.00 -10.20 -16.39
CA PHE A 41 -11.14 -11.08 -17.21
C PHE A 41 -9.63 -10.78 -17.05
N GLY A 42 -9.19 -10.50 -15.80
CA GLY A 42 -7.79 -10.18 -15.50
C GLY A 42 -7.35 -8.75 -15.83
N LYS A 43 -8.27 -7.89 -16.27
CA LYS A 43 -7.99 -6.46 -16.51
C LYS A 43 -8.64 -5.61 -15.42
N TYR A 44 -7.87 -4.70 -14.86
CA TYR A 44 -8.39 -3.70 -13.92
C TYR A 44 -9.53 -2.90 -14.55
N THR A 45 -10.63 -2.74 -13.81
CA THR A 45 -11.82 -1.98 -14.25
C THR A 45 -12.07 -0.78 -13.35
N HIS A 46 -12.16 -1.00 -12.05
CA HIS A 46 -12.42 0.05 -11.06
C HIS A 46 -11.97 -0.39 -9.66
N THR A 47 -11.93 0.55 -8.75
CA THR A 47 -11.66 0.30 -7.32
C THR A 47 -12.95 0.44 -6.55
N MET A 48 -13.22 -0.50 -5.66
CA MET A 48 -14.31 -0.43 -4.70
C MET A 48 -13.81 0.21 -3.41
N GLU A 49 -14.44 1.32 -3.03
CA GLU A 49 -14.22 2.01 -1.77
C GLU A 49 -14.92 1.29 -0.61
N PRO A 50 -14.62 1.66 0.66
CA PRO A 50 -15.30 1.13 1.84
C PRO A 50 -16.83 1.30 1.75
N GLY A 51 -17.56 0.24 2.05
CA GLY A 51 -19.01 0.23 1.99
C GLY A 51 -19.57 -0.94 1.19
N ILE A 52 -20.69 -0.73 0.53
CA ILE A 52 -21.36 -1.73 -0.30
C ILE A 52 -20.86 -1.60 -1.73
N GLY A 53 -20.20 -2.62 -2.22
CA GLY A 53 -19.77 -2.74 -3.60
C GLY A 53 -20.65 -3.72 -4.39
N LEU A 54 -20.86 -3.43 -5.66
CA LEU A 54 -21.54 -4.32 -6.60
C LEU A 54 -20.52 -4.97 -7.53
N LEU A 55 -20.57 -6.27 -7.61
CA LEU A 55 -19.69 -7.11 -8.43
C LEU A 55 -20.57 -7.96 -9.36
N VAL A 56 -20.28 -7.98 -10.65
CA VAL A 56 -20.98 -8.87 -11.58
C VAL A 56 -20.43 -10.27 -11.40
N PRO A 57 -21.22 -11.21 -10.79
CA PRO A 57 -20.74 -12.57 -10.60
C PRO A 57 -20.45 -13.20 -11.95
N LEU A 58 -19.43 -14.08 -12.02
CA LEU A 58 -18.90 -14.76 -13.21
C LEU A 58 -17.95 -13.93 -14.09
N ILE A 59 -18.07 -12.60 -14.13
CA ILE A 59 -17.28 -11.73 -15.00
C ILE A 59 -16.25 -10.95 -14.20
N ASP A 60 -16.66 -10.41 -13.06
CA ASP A 60 -15.83 -9.59 -12.20
C ASP A 60 -15.23 -10.43 -11.05
N SER A 61 -13.97 -10.21 -10.79
CA SER A 61 -13.24 -10.79 -9.67
C SER A 61 -12.59 -9.72 -8.81
N VAL A 62 -12.45 -9.98 -7.52
CA VAL A 62 -11.65 -9.13 -6.63
C VAL A 62 -10.18 -9.43 -6.91
N GLY A 63 -9.45 -8.45 -7.42
CA GLY A 63 -8.02 -8.56 -7.68
C GLY A 63 -7.22 -8.48 -6.39
N ARG A 64 -6.84 -7.27 -5.97
CA ARG A 64 -6.08 -7.04 -4.74
C ARG A 64 -6.91 -6.27 -3.71
N LYS A 65 -6.66 -6.58 -2.44
CA LYS A 65 -7.21 -5.86 -1.29
C LYS A 65 -6.09 -5.00 -0.72
N VAL A 66 -6.20 -3.70 -0.91
CA VAL A 66 -5.18 -2.73 -0.52
C VAL A 66 -5.58 -2.08 0.79
N ASN A 67 -4.66 -2.02 1.73
CA ASN A 67 -4.83 -1.28 2.97
C ASN A 67 -4.53 0.21 2.71
N MET A 68 -5.52 1.07 2.96
CA MET A 68 -5.44 2.52 2.76
C MET A 68 -5.11 3.28 4.05
N MET A 69 -4.98 2.56 5.16
CA MET A 69 -4.56 3.16 6.43
C MET A 69 -3.06 3.41 6.43
N GLU A 70 -2.64 4.30 7.30
CA GLU A 70 -1.22 4.51 7.55
C GLU A 70 -0.56 3.23 8.07
N GLN A 71 0.57 2.87 7.48
CA GLN A 71 1.34 1.68 7.80
C GLN A 71 2.75 2.07 8.22
N VAL A 72 3.32 1.26 9.08
CA VAL A 72 4.67 1.45 9.63
C VAL A 72 5.62 0.51 8.91
N LEU A 73 6.73 1.06 8.42
CA LEU A 73 7.80 0.35 7.77
C LEU A 73 9.06 0.46 8.62
N ASP A 74 9.56 -0.65 9.11
CA ASP A 74 10.81 -0.70 9.85
C ASP A 74 11.99 -0.83 8.89
N VAL A 75 12.87 0.17 8.90
CA VAL A 75 14.06 0.19 8.06
C VAL A 75 15.20 -0.47 8.83
N PRO A 76 15.75 -1.60 8.34
CA PRO A 76 16.80 -2.31 9.03
C PRO A 76 18.04 -1.44 9.21
N SER A 77 18.71 -1.60 10.33
CA SER A 77 19.91 -0.82 10.64
C SER A 77 21.04 -1.11 9.65
N GLN A 78 21.69 -0.05 9.21
CA GLN A 78 22.84 -0.14 8.31
C GLN A 78 23.98 0.76 8.76
N GLU A 79 25.17 0.42 8.32
CA GLU A 79 26.37 1.22 8.54
C GLU A 79 26.57 2.15 7.37
N VAL A 80 26.77 3.43 7.68
CA VAL A 80 27.03 4.50 6.71
C VAL A 80 28.31 5.20 7.10
N ILE A 81 29.15 5.52 6.11
CA ILE A 81 30.35 6.30 6.30
C ILE A 81 30.02 7.76 6.01
N THR A 82 30.25 8.62 6.99
CA THR A 82 30.05 10.07 6.90
C THR A 82 31.16 10.71 6.09
N LYS A 83 30.98 12.02 5.76
CA LYS A 83 31.95 12.78 4.98
C LYS A 83 33.31 12.92 5.66
N ASP A 84 33.35 12.96 7.00
CA ASP A 84 34.54 12.99 7.84
C ASP A 84 35.12 11.58 8.13
N ASN A 85 34.69 10.57 7.36
CA ASN A 85 35.14 9.21 7.44
C ASN A 85 34.82 8.48 8.76
N ALA A 86 33.79 8.94 9.47
CA ALA A 86 33.27 8.23 10.64
C ALA A 86 32.24 7.19 10.23
N VAL A 87 32.27 6.02 10.89
CA VAL A 87 31.26 4.96 10.69
C VAL A 87 30.13 5.14 11.68
N VAL A 88 28.92 5.32 11.17
CA VAL A 88 27.69 5.46 11.98
C VAL A 88 26.70 4.37 11.62
N LYS A 89 26.07 3.81 12.65
CA LYS A 89 24.98 2.85 12.48
C LYS A 89 23.67 3.56 12.57
N VAL A 90 22.82 3.37 11.55
CA VAL A 90 21.57 4.10 11.35
C VAL A 90 20.42 3.12 11.21
N ASP A 91 19.37 3.32 11.95
CA ASP A 91 18.08 2.67 11.82
C ASP A 91 16.95 3.72 11.81
N GLY A 92 15.81 3.36 11.29
CA GLY A 92 14.68 4.28 11.21
C GLY A 92 13.36 3.59 11.03
N VAL A 93 12.31 4.36 11.25
CA VAL A 93 10.92 3.93 11.04
C VAL A 93 10.27 4.91 10.09
N VAL A 94 9.61 4.38 9.07
CA VAL A 94 8.91 5.17 8.05
C VAL A 94 7.43 4.89 8.14
N PHE A 95 6.64 5.95 8.14
CA PHE A 95 5.18 5.85 8.02
C PHE A 95 4.80 6.13 6.58
N TYR A 96 3.98 5.27 6.00
CA TYR A 96 3.48 5.47 4.66
C TYR A 96 2.00 5.16 4.57
N GLN A 97 1.32 5.81 3.65
CA GLN A 97 -0.09 5.61 3.37
C GLN A 97 -0.30 5.49 1.86
N VAL A 98 -1.03 4.46 1.45
CA VAL A 98 -1.43 4.31 0.04
C VAL A 98 -2.57 5.27 -0.25
N LEU A 99 -2.44 6.09 -1.30
CA LEU A 99 -3.48 7.03 -1.73
C LEU A 99 -4.29 6.50 -2.92
N ASP A 100 -3.66 5.68 -3.78
CA ASP A 100 -4.27 5.09 -4.95
C ASP A 100 -4.08 3.58 -4.94
N ALA A 101 -5.18 2.87 -4.69
CA ALA A 101 -5.16 1.42 -4.60
C ALA A 101 -4.82 0.74 -5.95
N ALA A 102 -5.24 1.33 -7.07
CA ALA A 102 -5.00 0.75 -8.38
C ALA A 102 -3.52 0.81 -8.76
N LYS A 103 -2.90 1.96 -8.60
CA LYS A 103 -1.47 2.14 -8.86
C LYS A 103 -0.61 1.27 -7.94
N SER A 104 -0.91 1.28 -6.65
CA SER A 104 -0.23 0.44 -5.66
C SER A 104 -0.34 -1.06 -5.98
N ALA A 105 -1.49 -1.50 -6.53
CA ALA A 105 -1.72 -2.90 -6.82
C ALA A 105 -1.04 -3.40 -8.10
N TYR A 106 -0.90 -2.54 -9.14
CA TYR A 106 -0.53 -2.97 -10.50
C TYR A 106 0.75 -2.35 -11.04
N GLU A 107 1.18 -1.20 -10.54
CA GLU A 107 2.41 -0.56 -11.00
C GLU A 107 3.64 -1.03 -10.23
N VAL A 108 3.49 -1.42 -8.97
CA VAL A 108 4.59 -1.88 -8.11
C VAL A 108 4.31 -3.29 -7.61
N SER A 109 5.20 -4.23 -7.90
CA SER A 109 5.03 -5.63 -7.51
C SER A 109 5.13 -5.83 -5.99
N ASN A 110 5.98 -5.06 -5.32
CA ASN A 110 6.15 -5.07 -3.87
C ASN A 110 6.49 -3.65 -3.38
N LEU A 111 5.45 -2.88 -3.03
CA LEU A 111 5.59 -1.49 -2.59
C LEU A 111 6.46 -1.36 -1.35
N GLU A 112 6.30 -2.27 -0.40
CA GLU A 112 7.03 -2.26 0.88
C GLU A 112 8.54 -2.43 0.67
N GLN A 113 8.94 -3.43 -0.10
CA GLN A 113 10.37 -3.64 -0.41
C GLN A 113 10.97 -2.52 -1.24
N ALA A 114 10.21 -1.99 -2.21
CA ALA A 114 10.65 -0.87 -3.02
C ALA A 114 10.86 0.39 -2.15
N ALA A 115 9.93 0.65 -1.23
CA ALA A 115 10.03 1.77 -0.29
C ALA A 115 11.24 1.62 0.65
N ILE A 116 11.47 0.44 1.23
CA ILE A 116 12.66 0.16 2.06
C ILE A 116 13.95 0.44 1.26
N ALA A 117 14.08 -0.12 0.07
CA ALA A 117 15.29 0.03 -0.75
C ALA A 117 15.56 1.50 -1.10
N LEU A 118 14.50 2.25 -1.42
CA LEU A 118 14.57 3.67 -1.70
C LEU A 118 15.04 4.47 -0.49
N VAL A 119 14.42 4.23 0.67
CA VAL A 119 14.75 4.89 1.93
C VAL A 119 16.21 4.61 2.32
N MET A 120 16.63 3.35 2.24
CA MET A 120 18.01 2.94 2.54
C MET A 120 19.02 3.65 1.65
N THR A 121 18.71 3.78 0.36
CA THR A 121 19.59 4.49 -0.59
C THR A 121 19.68 5.97 -0.27
N ASN A 122 18.56 6.59 0.07
CA ASN A 122 18.50 8.01 0.42
C ASN A 122 19.20 8.32 1.76
N ILE A 123 18.99 7.48 2.77
CA ILE A 123 19.71 7.58 4.05
C ILE A 123 21.21 7.57 3.80
N ARG A 124 21.72 6.63 2.99
CA ARG A 124 23.13 6.55 2.65
C ARG A 124 23.65 7.79 1.96
N THR A 125 22.89 8.34 1.02
CA THR A 125 23.26 9.53 0.26
C THR A 125 23.29 10.78 1.15
N VAL A 126 22.24 11.02 1.92
CA VAL A 126 22.13 12.19 2.79
C VAL A 126 23.18 12.16 3.89
N MET A 127 23.31 11.03 4.59
CA MET A 127 24.25 10.92 5.71
C MET A 127 25.71 10.85 5.25
N GLY A 128 25.99 10.23 4.10
CA GLY A 128 27.32 10.24 3.51
C GLY A 128 27.79 11.64 3.03
N SER A 129 26.87 12.57 2.84
CA SER A 129 27.18 13.97 2.48
C SER A 129 27.41 14.88 3.69
N MET A 130 27.11 14.45 4.92
CA MET A 130 27.16 15.23 6.15
C MET A 130 28.32 14.79 7.04
N ASP A 131 28.83 15.73 7.85
CA ASP A 131 29.80 15.43 8.89
C ASP A 131 29.08 14.87 10.13
N LEU A 132 29.80 14.12 10.97
CA LEU A 132 29.25 13.49 12.17
C LEU A 132 28.61 14.50 13.14
N ASP A 133 29.23 15.65 13.33
CA ASP A 133 28.72 16.71 14.19
C ASP A 133 27.38 17.27 13.68
N SER A 134 27.28 17.46 12.37
CA SER A 134 26.02 17.89 11.70
C SER A 134 24.92 16.81 11.84
N LEU A 135 25.25 15.53 11.74
CA LEU A 135 24.31 14.43 11.95
C LEU A 135 23.74 14.38 13.37
N LEU A 136 24.54 14.77 14.35
CA LEU A 136 24.11 14.76 15.76
C LEU A 136 23.32 16.01 16.14
N SER A 137 23.60 17.16 15.50
CA SER A 137 23.03 18.47 15.84
C SER A 137 21.82 18.85 14.96
N GLN A 138 21.78 18.47 13.70
CA GLN A 138 20.80 18.95 12.70
C GLN A 138 19.77 17.87 12.28
N ARG A 139 19.10 17.25 13.23
CA ARG A 139 18.11 16.19 12.95
C ARG A 139 16.94 16.65 12.08
N ASP A 140 16.46 17.86 12.30
CA ASP A 140 15.32 18.41 11.56
C ASP A 140 15.69 18.69 10.09
N ASP A 141 16.93 19.04 9.81
CA ASP A 141 17.43 19.24 8.44
C ASP A 141 17.57 17.89 7.72
N ILE A 142 18.03 16.86 8.40
CA ILE A 142 18.08 15.49 7.87
C ILE A 142 16.69 15.01 7.50
N ASN A 143 15.72 15.16 8.40
CA ASN A 143 14.33 14.78 8.14
C ASN A 143 13.75 15.53 6.94
N ARG A 144 14.01 16.83 6.82
CA ARG A 144 13.54 17.63 5.67
C ARG A 144 14.18 17.17 4.36
N ASN A 145 15.47 16.93 4.35
CA ASN A 145 16.18 16.47 3.16
C ASN A 145 15.74 15.08 2.73
N LEU A 146 15.52 14.16 3.68
CA LEU A 146 14.98 12.84 3.40
C LEU A 146 13.54 12.90 2.86
N LEU A 147 12.70 13.76 3.43
CA LEU A 147 11.33 13.99 2.93
C LEU A 147 11.34 14.54 1.49
N ALA A 148 12.16 15.55 1.22
CA ALA A 148 12.21 16.16 -0.11
C ALA A 148 12.63 15.18 -1.21
N VAL A 149 13.55 14.26 -0.91
CA VAL A 149 13.99 13.24 -1.88
C VAL A 149 12.94 12.14 -2.04
N VAL A 150 12.31 11.74 -0.95
CA VAL A 150 11.26 10.71 -0.99
C VAL A 150 10.00 11.24 -1.67
N ASP A 151 9.59 12.47 -1.42
CA ASP A 151 8.44 13.09 -2.11
C ASP A 151 8.63 13.15 -3.63
N GLN A 152 9.83 13.41 -4.12
CA GLN A 152 10.10 13.39 -5.57
C GLN A 152 9.88 12.01 -6.21
N VAL A 153 10.13 10.93 -5.49
CA VAL A 153 10.00 9.56 -5.99
C VAL A 153 8.59 9.00 -5.75
N VAL A 154 7.95 9.43 -4.68
CA VAL A 154 6.59 9.04 -4.30
C VAL A 154 5.52 9.61 -5.24
N TRP A 155 5.80 10.69 -5.95
CA TRP A 155 4.95 11.19 -7.05
C TRP A 155 4.69 10.11 -8.09
N PHE A 156 5.64 9.20 -8.28
CA PHE A 156 5.49 8.07 -9.19
C PHE A 156 4.60 6.94 -8.64
N SER A 157 4.45 6.81 -7.32
CA SER A 157 3.75 5.69 -6.67
C SER A 157 2.46 6.06 -5.93
N SER A 158 1.95 7.31 -6.03
CA SER A 158 0.67 7.70 -5.39
C SER A 158 0.52 7.32 -3.90
N SER A 159 1.62 7.28 -3.16
CA SER A 159 1.63 7.05 -1.71
C SER A 159 2.25 8.26 -1.00
N ARG A 160 1.67 8.63 0.14
CA ARG A 160 2.21 9.70 0.98
C ARG A 160 3.10 9.08 2.04
N VAL A 161 4.34 9.54 2.15
CA VAL A 161 5.29 9.09 3.16
C VAL A 161 5.49 10.19 4.20
N ALA A 162 5.29 9.87 5.47
CA ALA A 162 5.54 10.76 6.58
C ALA A 162 6.57 10.12 7.52
N TRP A 163 7.54 10.89 7.99
CA TRP A 163 8.57 10.45 8.92
C TRP A 163 8.16 10.72 10.37
N ALA A 164 8.25 9.72 11.20
CA ALA A 164 8.19 9.89 12.64
C ALA A 164 9.35 9.18 13.32
N THR A 165 10.16 9.96 13.99
CA THR A 165 11.19 9.60 14.96
C THR A 165 12.34 8.67 14.53
N TRP A 166 13.43 9.30 14.33
CA TRP A 166 14.78 8.78 14.35
C TRP A 166 15.18 8.24 15.75
N ARG A 167 15.58 6.98 15.83
CA ARG A 167 16.21 6.43 17.04
C ARG A 167 17.70 6.83 17.09
N ARG A 168 18.19 7.08 18.30
CA ARG A 168 19.61 7.38 18.52
C ARG A 168 20.47 6.24 17.98
N PRO A 169 21.55 6.53 17.25
CA PRO A 169 22.58 5.54 17.02
C PRO A 169 23.10 5.06 18.37
N SER A 170 23.12 3.76 18.60
CA SER A 170 23.85 3.19 19.72
C SER A 170 25.33 3.42 19.43
N ALA A 171 25.96 4.32 20.15
CA ALA A 171 27.40 4.38 20.19
C ALA A 171 27.88 3.07 20.80
N SER A 172 28.30 2.14 19.95
CA SER A 172 29.13 1.03 20.39
C SER A 172 30.49 1.60 20.71
N GLY A 173 30.68 2.02 21.94
CA GLY A 173 32.02 2.26 22.49
C GLY A 173 32.78 0.96 22.57
N PRO A 174 34.11 1.04 22.61
CA PRO A 174 35.04 -0.11 22.59
C PRO A 174 34.84 -1.04 23.75
#